data_16de3d96b4b8dc776f3d8e6b90fd73c0
#
_entry.id   16de3d96b4b8dc776f3d8e6b90fd73c0
#
_cell.length_a   1.000
_cell.length_b   1.000
_cell.length_c   1.000
_cell.angle_alpha   90.00
_cell.angle_beta   90.00
_cell.angle_gamma   90.00
#
_symmetry.space_group_name_H-M   'P 1'
#
loop_
_entity.id
_entity.type
_entity.pdbx_description
1 polymer ?
#
loop_
_entity_poly.entity_id
_entity_poly.type
_entity_poly.pdbx_seq_one_letter_code
_entity_poly.pdbx_strand_id
1 'polypeptide(L)'
;MPGMPPVDSLSIIAGGWANHQGLLTRALHDLTPEQLGLRTAPQQWAVWQLAGHMAGSRAYWFHDWLGEGDASVRDLFRVEQTTVPDLPLEDAGWEDDEDRPRTASELVEGLAVTWDLIHACLMRWTPDDLTANFTRRRSNGERTVERGWVVWHVLEHDIHHGGEISQILGCYGLPPLDV
;
A
#
# COMPACT_ATOMS: atom_id res chain seq x y z
N MET A 1 42.00 8.77 -1.01
CA MET A 1 40.57 8.95 -1.26
C MET A 1 39.85 8.15 -0.19
N PRO A 2 39.10 8.72 0.76
CA PRO A 2 38.23 7.92 1.61
C PRO A 2 37.17 7.30 0.69
N GLY A 3 37.05 5.97 0.73
CA GLY A 3 36.05 5.25 -0.04
C GLY A 3 34.66 5.74 0.35
N MET A 4 33.80 5.96 -0.64
CA MET A 4 32.36 6.18 -0.39
C MET A 4 31.85 5.00 0.46
N PRO A 5 31.06 5.25 1.52
CA PRO A 5 30.45 4.15 2.24
C PRO A 5 29.65 3.28 1.26
N PRO A 6 29.60 1.97 1.45
CA PRO A 6 28.78 1.11 0.62
C PRO A 6 27.34 1.64 0.66
N VAL A 7 26.77 1.88 -0.51
CA VAL A 7 25.37 2.28 -0.61
C VAL A 7 24.57 1.10 -0.08
N ASP A 8 23.84 1.30 1.02
CA ASP A 8 22.96 0.27 1.57
C ASP A 8 21.86 -0.04 0.54
N SER A 9 21.73 -1.32 0.18
CA SER A 9 20.74 -1.76 -0.80
C SER A 9 19.30 -1.41 -0.41
N LEU A 10 19.00 -1.34 0.90
CA LEU A 10 17.69 -0.90 1.38
C LEU A 10 17.44 0.59 1.14
N SER A 11 18.49 1.42 1.22
CA SER A 11 18.35 2.86 0.92
C SER A 11 18.01 3.13 -0.55
N ILE A 12 18.48 2.29 -1.48
CA ILE A 12 18.12 2.38 -2.91
C ILE A 12 16.64 2.03 -3.09
N ILE A 13 16.18 0.95 -2.46
CA ILE A 13 14.78 0.52 -2.52
C ILE A 13 13.89 1.60 -1.90
N ALA A 14 14.24 2.11 -0.71
CA ALA A 14 13.50 3.17 -0.04
C ALA A 14 13.40 4.44 -0.90
N GLY A 15 14.50 4.85 -1.57
CA GLY A 15 14.51 6.02 -2.44
C GLY A 15 13.63 5.84 -3.68
N GLY A 16 13.68 4.68 -4.33
CA GLY A 16 12.80 4.36 -5.46
C GLY A 16 11.33 4.34 -5.08
N TRP A 17 11.03 3.71 -3.95
CA TRP A 17 9.64 3.64 -3.44
C TRP A 17 9.12 5.00 -2.98
N ALA A 18 9.97 5.84 -2.34
CA ALA A 18 9.63 7.23 -2.01
C ALA A 18 9.25 8.05 -3.24
N ASN A 19 9.99 7.88 -4.35
CA ASN A 19 9.65 8.53 -5.61
C ASN A 19 8.29 8.07 -6.12
N HIS A 20 8.04 6.75 -6.16
CA HIS A 20 6.74 6.19 -6.58
C HIS A 20 5.58 6.69 -5.71
N GLN A 21 5.76 6.70 -4.37
CA GLN A 21 4.81 7.26 -3.42
C GLN A 21 4.49 8.73 -3.73
N GLY A 22 5.51 9.54 -4.01
CA GLY A 22 5.32 10.94 -4.38
C GLY A 22 4.57 11.14 -5.69
N LEU A 23 4.80 10.29 -6.70
CA LEU A 23 4.06 10.30 -7.96
C LEU A 23 2.58 9.97 -7.72
N LEU A 24 2.32 8.89 -6.99
CA LEU A 24 0.98 8.41 -6.69
C LEU A 24 0.15 9.45 -5.92
N THR A 25 0.69 10.00 -4.84
CA THR A 25 -0.03 11.01 -4.03
C THR A 25 -0.30 12.29 -4.81
N ARG A 26 0.63 12.76 -5.64
CA ARG A 26 0.40 13.92 -6.52
C ARG A 26 -0.71 13.65 -7.55
N ALA A 27 -0.72 12.46 -8.14
CA ALA A 27 -1.74 12.11 -9.14
C ALA A 27 -3.16 12.04 -8.55
N LEU A 28 -3.28 11.66 -7.27
CA LEU A 28 -4.58 11.51 -6.58
C LEU A 28 -5.09 12.81 -5.94
N HIS A 29 -4.19 13.72 -5.55
CA HIS A 29 -4.48 14.83 -4.64
C HIS A 29 -5.66 15.72 -5.08
N ASP A 30 -5.75 16.03 -6.37
CA ASP A 30 -6.73 16.97 -6.92
C ASP A 30 -7.85 16.29 -7.74
N LEU A 31 -7.95 14.95 -7.69
CA LEU A 31 -8.99 14.23 -8.39
C LEU A 31 -10.36 14.47 -7.77
N THR A 32 -11.35 14.78 -8.63
CA THR A 32 -12.75 14.87 -8.19
C THR A 32 -13.33 13.48 -7.90
N PRO A 33 -14.46 13.38 -7.16
CA PRO A 33 -15.13 12.10 -6.94
C PRO A 33 -15.45 11.35 -8.24
N GLU A 34 -15.82 12.06 -9.30
CA GLU A 34 -16.10 11.48 -10.63
C GLU A 34 -14.82 10.90 -11.26
N GLN A 35 -13.69 11.60 -11.13
CA GLN A 35 -12.40 11.15 -11.63
C GLN A 35 -11.87 9.95 -10.82
N LEU A 36 -12.06 9.96 -9.52
CA LEU A 36 -11.75 8.81 -8.65
C LEU A 36 -12.60 7.58 -8.99
N GLY A 37 -13.81 7.77 -9.52
CA GLY A 37 -14.69 6.71 -10.00
C GLY A 37 -14.33 6.12 -11.37
N LEU A 38 -13.34 6.67 -12.08
CA LEU A 38 -12.93 6.19 -13.40
C LEU A 38 -12.32 4.79 -13.34
N ARG A 39 -12.59 4.00 -14.39
CA ARG A 39 -12.10 2.63 -14.57
C ARG A 39 -11.93 2.31 -16.05
N THR A 40 -11.08 1.34 -16.39
CA THR A 40 -10.88 0.92 -17.79
C THR A 40 -12.03 0.11 -18.37
N ALA A 41 -12.77 -0.61 -17.52
CA ALA A 41 -13.96 -1.37 -17.89
C ALA A 41 -14.91 -1.49 -16.69
N PRO A 42 -16.22 -1.76 -16.89
CA PRO A 42 -17.22 -1.83 -15.80
C PRO A 42 -16.89 -2.82 -14.68
N GLN A 43 -16.15 -3.90 -14.99
CA GLN A 43 -15.77 -4.95 -14.04
C GLN A 43 -14.40 -4.72 -13.40
N GLN A 44 -13.69 -3.68 -13.80
CA GLN A 44 -12.39 -3.35 -13.24
C GLN A 44 -12.55 -2.39 -12.07
N TRP A 45 -11.58 -2.39 -11.18
CA TRP A 45 -11.53 -1.46 -10.06
C TRP A 45 -11.40 -0.01 -10.54
N ALA A 46 -12.06 0.87 -9.81
CA ALA A 46 -11.90 2.30 -9.97
C ALA A 46 -10.59 2.80 -9.34
N VAL A 47 -10.18 4.00 -9.71
CA VAL A 47 -8.99 4.65 -9.13
C VAL A 47 -9.04 4.66 -7.60
N TRP A 48 -10.19 5.03 -7.00
CA TRP A 48 -10.32 5.04 -5.54
C TRP A 48 -10.21 3.65 -4.91
N GLN A 49 -10.72 2.61 -5.58
CA GLN A 49 -10.62 1.23 -5.09
C GLN A 49 -9.17 0.76 -5.10
N LEU A 50 -8.45 0.99 -6.20
CA LEU A 50 -7.02 0.66 -6.31
C LEU A 50 -6.20 1.37 -5.23
N ALA A 51 -6.37 2.69 -5.07
CA ALA A 51 -5.62 3.46 -4.08
C ALA A 51 -5.97 3.06 -2.62
N GLY A 52 -7.24 2.79 -2.33
CA GLY A 52 -7.69 2.32 -1.02
C GLY A 52 -7.15 0.92 -0.69
N HIS A 53 -7.20 0.01 -1.68
CA HIS A 53 -6.63 -1.32 -1.56
C HIS A 53 -5.11 -1.29 -1.32
N MET A 54 -4.37 -0.42 -2.04
CA MET A 54 -2.94 -0.24 -1.79
C MET A 54 -2.65 0.20 -0.36
N ALA A 55 -3.36 1.24 0.12
CA ALA A 55 -3.16 1.77 1.47
C ALA A 55 -3.51 0.73 2.55
N GLY A 56 -4.65 0.07 2.44
CA GLY A 56 -5.08 -0.99 3.36
C GLY A 56 -4.15 -2.20 3.35
N SER A 57 -3.72 -2.65 2.17
CA SER A 57 -2.78 -3.76 2.01
C SER A 57 -1.42 -3.47 2.67
N ARG A 58 -0.92 -2.23 2.58
CA ARG A 58 0.30 -1.82 3.30
C ARG A 58 0.14 -1.95 4.82
N ALA A 59 -0.99 -1.47 5.37
CA ALA A 59 -1.29 -1.60 6.80
C ALA A 59 -1.38 -3.07 7.20
N TYR A 60 -2.11 -3.88 6.43
CA TYR A 60 -2.24 -5.31 6.66
C TYR A 60 -0.89 -6.03 6.71
N TRP A 61 0.00 -5.78 5.75
CA TRP A 61 1.28 -6.47 5.71
C TRP A 61 2.27 -5.96 6.75
N PHE A 62 2.44 -4.64 6.90
CA PHE A 62 3.43 -4.09 7.82
C PHE A 62 2.94 -4.08 9.27
N HIS A 63 1.68 -3.72 9.52
CA HIS A 63 1.16 -3.71 10.89
C HIS A 63 0.67 -5.08 11.34
N ASP A 64 -0.30 -5.68 10.64
CA ASP A 64 -0.92 -6.92 11.13
C ASP A 64 0.03 -8.12 10.99
N TRP A 65 0.81 -8.22 9.92
CA TRP A 65 1.74 -9.33 9.74
C TRP A 65 3.07 -9.15 10.46
N LEU A 66 3.74 -8.03 10.25
CA LEU A 66 5.07 -7.80 10.80
C LEU A 66 5.04 -7.22 12.23
N GLY A 67 3.90 -6.72 12.70
CA GLY A 67 3.75 -6.12 14.02
C GLY A 67 4.42 -4.75 14.13
N GLU A 68 4.54 -4.02 13.02
CA GLU A 68 5.19 -2.71 12.95
C GLU A 68 4.18 -1.58 13.18
N GLY A 69 4.66 -0.44 13.70
CA GLY A 69 3.81 0.70 14.04
C GLY A 69 2.97 0.47 15.29
N ASP A 70 2.06 1.38 15.55
CA ASP A 70 1.13 1.30 16.67
C ASP A 70 -0.32 1.09 16.20
N ALA A 71 -1.26 0.92 17.14
CA ALA A 71 -2.65 0.62 16.84
C ALA A 71 -3.35 1.70 15.99
N SER A 72 -2.88 2.97 16.03
CA SER A 72 -3.48 4.05 15.25
C SER A 72 -3.38 3.82 13.74
N VAL A 73 -2.34 3.12 13.29
CA VAL A 73 -2.21 2.72 11.88
C VAL A 73 -3.40 1.86 11.47
N ARG A 74 -3.73 0.83 12.27
CA ARG A 74 -4.84 -0.06 11.93
C ARG A 74 -6.20 0.62 12.11
N ASP A 75 -6.35 1.47 13.12
CA ASP A 75 -7.60 2.16 13.40
C ASP A 75 -8.07 3.03 12.21
N LEU A 76 -7.13 3.66 11.48
CA LEU A 76 -7.44 4.44 10.28
C LEU A 76 -8.09 3.58 9.18
N PHE A 77 -7.71 2.32 9.07
CA PHE A 77 -8.14 1.42 8.00
C PHE A 77 -9.31 0.52 8.39
N ARG A 78 -9.84 0.62 9.60
CA ARG A 78 -11.01 -0.17 10.01
C ARG A 78 -12.25 0.22 9.22
N VAL A 79 -13.08 -0.77 8.93
CA VAL A 79 -14.35 -0.59 8.24
C VAL A 79 -15.52 -0.97 9.15
N GLU A 80 -16.66 -0.33 8.94
CA GLU A 80 -17.88 -0.60 9.74
C GLU A 80 -18.64 -1.86 9.24
N GLN A 81 -18.36 -2.27 8.03
CA GLN A 81 -18.92 -3.46 7.39
C GLN A 81 -17.97 -3.96 6.30
N THR A 82 -18.04 -5.25 6.01
CA THR A 82 -17.27 -5.87 4.92
C THR A 82 -18.20 -6.67 4.02
N THR A 83 -17.86 -6.73 2.73
CA THR A 83 -18.52 -7.59 1.75
C THR A 83 -17.87 -8.97 1.68
N VAL A 84 -16.74 -9.19 2.35
CA VAL A 84 -16.04 -10.47 2.38
C VAL A 84 -16.76 -11.41 3.35
N PRO A 85 -17.32 -12.55 2.86
CA PRO A 85 -18.00 -13.51 3.71
C PRO A 85 -17.08 -14.07 4.80
N ASP A 86 -17.62 -14.18 6.01
CA ASP A 86 -16.97 -14.80 7.17
C ASP A 86 -15.68 -14.11 7.67
N LEU A 87 -15.37 -12.91 7.17
CA LEU A 87 -14.28 -12.10 7.71
C LEU A 87 -14.77 -11.38 8.97
N PRO A 88 -14.13 -11.59 10.14
CA PRO A 88 -14.44 -10.83 11.34
C PRO A 88 -14.24 -9.33 11.10
N LEU A 89 -15.19 -8.50 11.53
CA LEU A 89 -15.15 -7.06 11.28
C LEU A 89 -13.93 -6.38 11.93
N GLU A 90 -13.47 -6.91 13.05
CA GLU A 90 -12.24 -6.45 13.72
C GLU A 90 -10.97 -6.68 12.90
N ASP A 91 -11.01 -7.62 11.94
CA ASP A 91 -9.89 -7.96 11.06
C ASP A 91 -10.02 -7.30 9.67
N ALA A 92 -11.17 -6.68 9.38
CA ALA A 92 -11.43 -6.07 8.08
C ALA A 92 -10.84 -4.65 7.97
N GLY A 93 -10.31 -4.34 6.81
CA GLY A 93 -9.71 -3.05 6.48
C GLY A 93 -10.15 -2.52 5.12
N TRP A 94 -9.57 -1.41 4.69
CA TRP A 94 -9.89 -0.82 3.39
C TRP A 94 -9.65 -1.76 2.22
N GLU A 95 -8.72 -2.69 2.35
CA GLU A 95 -8.45 -3.75 1.38
C GLU A 95 -9.65 -4.70 1.16
N ASP A 96 -10.57 -4.74 2.12
CA ASP A 96 -11.75 -5.62 2.12
C ASP A 96 -13.06 -4.85 1.85
N ASP A 97 -13.00 -3.52 1.70
CA ASP A 97 -14.15 -2.63 1.51
C ASP A 97 -14.15 -2.02 0.10
N GLU A 98 -14.68 -2.78 -0.86
CA GLU A 98 -14.72 -2.39 -2.28
C GLU A 98 -15.94 -1.54 -2.65
N ASP A 99 -16.90 -1.34 -1.73
CA ASP A 99 -18.19 -0.69 -2.02
C ASP A 99 -18.30 0.74 -1.51
N ARG A 100 -17.35 1.19 -0.68
CA ARG A 100 -17.37 2.54 -0.10
C ARG A 100 -16.39 3.48 -0.80
N PRO A 101 -16.86 4.38 -1.69
CA PRO A 101 -16.01 5.39 -2.31
C PRO A 101 -15.30 6.26 -1.26
N ARG A 102 -13.99 6.46 -1.46
CA ARG A 102 -13.15 7.31 -0.61
C ARG A 102 -12.78 8.57 -1.35
N THR A 103 -12.65 9.66 -0.61
CA THR A 103 -12.22 10.95 -1.15
C THR A 103 -10.71 10.95 -1.45
N ALA A 104 -10.26 11.89 -2.28
CA ALA A 104 -8.84 12.09 -2.55
C ALA A 104 -8.04 12.33 -1.26
N SER A 105 -8.60 13.11 -0.32
CA SER A 105 -7.95 13.40 0.97
C SER A 105 -7.76 12.15 1.81
N GLU A 106 -8.78 11.29 1.95
CA GLU A 106 -8.67 10.02 2.68
C GLU A 106 -7.61 9.11 2.05
N LEU A 107 -7.61 8.99 0.71
CA LEU A 107 -6.66 8.13 0.00
C LEU A 107 -5.22 8.63 0.16
N VAL A 108 -4.99 9.93 0.01
CA VAL A 108 -3.66 10.54 0.17
C VAL A 108 -3.17 10.40 1.62
N GLU A 109 -4.05 10.61 2.61
CA GLU A 109 -3.72 10.41 4.03
C GLU A 109 -3.37 8.95 4.32
N GLY A 110 -4.19 8.00 3.86
CA GLY A 110 -3.92 6.57 4.05
C GLY A 110 -2.60 6.13 3.43
N LEU A 111 -2.31 6.59 2.22
CA LEU A 111 -1.04 6.32 1.54
C LEU A 111 0.15 7.00 2.24
N ALA A 112 -0.03 8.20 2.82
CA ALA A 112 1.02 8.89 3.55
C ALA A 112 1.35 8.18 4.87
N VAL A 113 0.34 7.88 5.69
CA VAL A 113 0.53 7.20 6.98
C VAL A 113 1.21 5.84 6.81
N THR A 114 0.77 5.06 5.82
CA THR A 114 1.38 3.75 5.56
C THR A 114 2.77 3.85 4.94
N TRP A 115 3.03 4.90 4.14
CA TRP A 115 4.38 5.16 3.65
C TRP A 115 5.33 5.53 4.78
N ASP A 116 4.92 6.38 5.72
CA ASP A 116 5.75 6.75 6.87
C ASP A 116 6.12 5.52 7.71
N LEU A 117 5.18 4.60 7.92
CA LEU A 117 5.44 3.31 8.56
C LEU A 117 6.48 2.49 7.79
N ILE A 118 6.28 2.28 6.49
CA ILE A 118 7.19 1.51 5.63
C ILE A 118 8.57 2.14 5.62
N HIS A 119 8.66 3.45 5.41
CA HIS A 119 9.92 4.19 5.36
C HIS A 119 10.69 4.07 6.67
N ALA A 120 10.02 4.26 7.82
CA ALA A 120 10.65 4.10 9.14
C ALA A 120 11.20 2.67 9.33
N CYS A 121 10.51 1.65 8.84
CA CYS A 121 10.98 0.27 8.85
C CYS A 121 12.23 0.09 7.98
N LEU A 122 12.21 0.55 6.73
CA LEU A 122 13.32 0.40 5.78
C LEU A 122 14.57 1.16 6.26
N MET A 123 14.40 2.29 6.93
CA MET A 123 15.53 3.08 7.49
C MET A 123 16.13 2.46 8.75
N ARG A 124 15.43 1.57 9.43
CA ARG A 124 15.85 0.91 10.65
C ARG A 124 16.42 -0.49 10.42
N TRP A 125 15.87 -1.23 9.45
CA TRP A 125 16.24 -2.62 9.20
C TRP A 125 17.60 -2.73 8.51
N THR A 126 18.29 -3.79 8.86
CA THR A 126 19.49 -4.26 8.17
C THR A 126 19.14 -5.38 7.19
N PRO A 127 20.03 -5.75 6.27
CA PRO A 127 19.82 -6.92 5.40
C PRO A 127 19.54 -8.21 6.19
N ASP A 128 20.14 -8.40 7.37
CA ASP A 128 19.91 -9.57 8.21
C ASP A 128 18.49 -9.58 8.80
N ASP A 129 17.92 -8.41 9.10
CA ASP A 129 16.54 -8.31 9.59
C ASP A 129 15.52 -8.80 8.56
N LEU A 130 15.83 -8.75 7.26
CA LEU A 130 14.94 -9.20 6.21
C LEU A 130 14.74 -10.70 6.19
N THR A 131 15.62 -11.49 6.82
CA THR A 131 15.50 -12.96 6.90
C THR A 131 14.56 -13.43 8.02
N ALA A 132 14.02 -12.52 8.84
CA ALA A 132 13.10 -12.85 9.91
C ALA A 132 11.77 -13.43 9.38
N ASN A 133 11.31 -14.51 10.02
CA ASN A 133 10.09 -15.20 9.64
C ASN A 133 8.94 -14.88 10.60
N PHE A 134 7.75 -14.71 10.05
CA PHE A 134 6.49 -14.42 10.76
C PHE A 134 5.45 -15.48 10.42
N THR A 135 4.94 -16.17 11.44
CA THR A 135 3.92 -17.20 11.26
C THR A 135 2.59 -16.74 11.85
N ARG A 136 1.54 -16.85 11.07
CA ARG A 136 0.16 -16.55 11.48
C ARG A 136 -0.74 -17.75 11.22
N ARG A 137 -1.63 -18.01 12.17
CA ARG A 137 -2.67 -19.03 12.02
C ARG A 137 -3.84 -18.43 11.26
N ARG A 138 -4.31 -19.15 10.25
CA ARG A 138 -5.48 -18.79 9.42
C ARG A 138 -6.49 -19.92 9.42
N SER A 139 -7.69 -19.67 8.90
CA SER A 139 -8.76 -20.67 8.76
C SER A 139 -8.33 -21.90 7.96
N ASN A 140 -7.43 -21.73 7.00
CA ASN A 140 -6.91 -22.81 6.13
C ASN A 140 -5.54 -23.38 6.57
N GLY A 141 -5.08 -23.07 7.81
CA GLY A 141 -3.80 -23.53 8.35
C GLY A 141 -2.86 -22.41 8.78
N GLU A 142 -1.59 -22.77 8.99
CA GLU A 142 -0.54 -21.79 9.30
C GLU A 142 0.13 -21.31 8.01
N ARG A 143 0.39 -20.01 7.94
CA ARG A 143 1.20 -19.38 6.88
C ARG A 143 2.42 -18.72 7.51
N THR A 144 3.58 -18.98 6.95
CA THR A 144 4.84 -18.31 7.32
C THR A 144 5.29 -17.46 6.14
N VAL A 145 5.71 -16.22 6.42
CA VAL A 145 6.30 -15.30 5.45
C VAL A 145 7.60 -14.75 6.01
N GLU A 146 8.56 -14.51 5.14
CA GLU A 146 9.81 -13.82 5.46
C GLU A 146 9.61 -12.31 5.33
N ARG A 147 10.24 -11.50 6.19
CA ARG A 147 10.13 -10.03 6.13
C ARG A 147 10.55 -9.49 4.76
N GLY A 148 11.63 -9.98 4.19
CA GLY A 148 12.10 -9.59 2.86
C GLY A 148 11.07 -9.87 1.76
N TRP A 149 10.35 -11.00 1.88
CA TRP A 149 9.25 -11.30 0.98
C TRP A 149 8.09 -10.29 1.12
N VAL A 150 7.75 -9.88 2.36
CA VAL A 150 6.71 -8.85 2.59
C VAL A 150 7.11 -7.52 1.96
N VAL A 151 8.35 -7.06 2.17
CA VAL A 151 8.87 -5.83 1.56
C VAL A 151 8.76 -5.87 0.03
N TRP A 152 9.20 -6.98 -0.58
CA TRP A 152 9.12 -7.16 -2.02
C TRP A 152 7.67 -7.21 -2.51
N HIS A 153 6.82 -7.98 -1.85
CA HIS A 153 5.43 -8.18 -2.24
C HIS A 153 4.64 -6.86 -2.20
N VAL A 154 4.82 -6.05 -1.16
CA VAL A 154 4.11 -4.75 -1.05
C VAL A 154 4.66 -3.74 -2.06
N LEU A 155 5.97 -3.72 -2.32
CA LEU A 155 6.56 -2.86 -3.36
C LEU A 155 6.05 -3.23 -4.76
N GLU A 156 6.07 -4.52 -5.10
CA GLU A 156 5.56 -5.03 -6.38
C GLU A 156 4.08 -4.71 -6.56
N HIS A 157 3.29 -4.91 -5.52
CA HIS A 157 1.87 -4.59 -5.46
C HIS A 157 1.61 -3.09 -5.70
N ASP A 158 2.39 -2.21 -5.08
CA ASP A 158 2.30 -0.76 -5.27
C ASP A 158 2.64 -0.34 -6.70
N ILE A 159 3.69 -0.91 -7.29
CA ILE A 159 4.07 -0.63 -8.67
C ILE A 159 3.00 -1.11 -9.65
N HIS A 160 2.44 -2.30 -9.40
CA HIS A 160 1.40 -2.89 -10.23
C HIS A 160 0.15 -2.00 -10.25
N HIS A 161 -0.42 -1.69 -9.09
CA HIS A 161 -1.64 -0.88 -9.00
C HIS A 161 -1.40 0.60 -9.34
N GLY A 162 -0.21 1.13 -9.07
CA GLY A 162 0.19 2.45 -9.55
C GLY A 162 0.20 2.53 -11.08
N GLY A 163 0.65 1.48 -11.75
CA GLY A 163 0.57 1.35 -13.21
C GLY A 163 -0.88 1.30 -13.74
N GLU A 164 -1.77 0.58 -13.05
CA GLU A 164 -3.21 0.55 -13.39
C GLU A 164 -3.86 1.93 -13.22
N ILE A 165 -3.59 2.64 -12.11
CA ILE A 165 -4.07 4.01 -11.90
C ILE A 165 -3.56 4.92 -13.02
N SER A 166 -2.26 4.86 -13.32
CA SER A 166 -1.64 5.64 -14.41
C SER A 166 -2.32 5.39 -15.75
N GLN A 167 -2.59 4.13 -16.07
CA GLN A 167 -3.30 3.74 -17.28
C GLN A 167 -4.72 4.29 -17.32
N ILE A 168 -5.49 4.18 -16.23
CA ILE A 168 -6.85 4.73 -16.14
C ILE A 168 -6.82 6.22 -16.42
N LEU A 169 -5.99 6.98 -15.67
CA LEU A 169 -5.89 8.42 -15.83
C LEU A 169 -5.55 8.82 -17.28
N GLY A 170 -4.54 8.17 -17.87
CA GLY A 170 -4.13 8.41 -19.25
C GLY A 170 -5.23 8.12 -20.28
N CYS A 171 -6.03 7.07 -20.10
CA CYS A 171 -7.16 6.74 -20.97
C CYS A 171 -8.23 7.84 -21.00
N TYR A 172 -8.35 8.61 -19.93
CA TYR A 172 -9.32 9.73 -19.83
C TYR A 172 -8.68 11.11 -20.01
N GLY A 173 -7.43 11.18 -20.48
CA GLY A 173 -6.73 12.44 -20.76
C GLY A 173 -6.31 13.21 -19.50
N LEU A 174 -6.27 12.54 -18.35
CA LEU A 174 -5.74 13.10 -17.12
C LEU A 174 -4.23 12.82 -17.02
N PRO A 175 -3.46 13.65 -16.28
CA PRO A 175 -2.04 13.40 -16.09
C PRO A 175 -1.79 12.01 -15.47
N PRO A 176 -1.06 11.10 -16.15
CA PRO A 176 -0.69 9.80 -15.56
C PRO A 176 0.40 9.99 -14.50
N LEU A 177 0.75 8.88 -13.82
CA LEU A 177 1.98 8.87 -13.03
C LEU A 177 3.16 8.99 -14.01
N ASP A 178 3.83 10.13 -13.96
CA ASP A 178 4.98 10.40 -14.84
C ASP A 178 6.25 9.83 -14.17
N VAL A 179 6.80 8.74 -14.72
CA VAL A 179 7.92 7.95 -14.17
C VAL A 179 9.20 8.32 -14.88
#